data_9e43190bab7f4779b62b5c3657d9d240
#
_entry.id   9e43190bab7f4779b62b5c3657d9d240
#
_cell.length_a   1.000
_cell.length_b   1.000
_cell.length_c   1.000
_cell.angle_alpha   90.00
_cell.angle_beta   90.00
_cell.angle_gamma   90.00
#
_symmetry.space_group_name_H-M   'P 1'
#
loop_
_entity.id
_entity.type
_entity.pdbx_description
1 polymer ?
#
loop_
_entity_poly.entity_id
_entity_poly.type
_entity_poly.pdbx_seq_one_letter_code
_entity_poly.pdbx_strand_id
1 'polypeptide(L)'
;MNKIIMLIGVPASGKSTAAEKLAAEYNAVILSTDKIRAAMYGNELIQGNWADIEAILYKDIKNAIKANKNIILDSTHYKKEYRAKIIKNFSKYSEFSAYFFNYPFNIVYDRNIKRPRKVPFKVLAAMYKELRTAPPLLSEGFKSIKKMYAS
;
A
#
# COMPACT_ATOMS: atom_id res chain seq x y z
N MET A 1 7.99 19.62 4.70
CA MET A 1 7.91 18.39 3.87
C MET A 1 6.54 17.78 3.97
N ASN A 2 6.00 17.37 2.84
CA ASN A 2 4.77 16.58 2.87
C ASN A 2 5.03 15.20 3.47
N LYS A 3 3.96 14.52 3.86
CA LYS A 3 4.03 13.18 4.43
C LYS A 3 3.54 12.17 3.40
N ILE A 4 4.25 11.06 3.30
CA ILE A 4 3.80 9.88 2.56
C ILE A 4 3.56 8.77 3.59
N ILE A 5 2.33 8.32 3.67
CA ILE A 5 1.92 7.24 4.56
C ILE A 5 1.72 6.00 3.71
N MET A 6 2.56 5.00 3.93
CA MET A 6 2.52 3.73 3.20
C MET A 6 1.68 2.73 3.98
N LEU A 7 0.61 2.24 3.37
CA LEU A 7 -0.18 1.16 3.95
C LEU A 7 0.46 -0.17 3.53
N ILE A 8 0.70 -1.05 4.48
CA ILE A 8 1.39 -2.31 4.24
C ILE A 8 0.53 -3.45 4.78
N GLY A 9 0.17 -4.37 3.92
CA GLY A 9 -0.64 -5.51 4.30
C GLY A 9 -1.14 -6.26 3.07
N VAL A 10 -1.43 -7.54 3.26
CA VAL A 10 -1.96 -8.39 2.19
C VAL A 10 -3.38 -7.96 1.80
N PRO A 11 -3.88 -8.41 0.64
CA PRO A 11 -5.28 -8.15 0.28
C PRO A 11 -6.24 -8.59 1.40
N ALA A 12 -7.36 -7.90 1.53
CA ALA A 12 -8.40 -8.15 2.55
C ALA A 12 -7.97 -7.85 4.00
N SER A 13 -6.91 -7.09 4.20
CA SER A 13 -6.47 -6.69 5.55
C SER A 13 -7.08 -5.38 6.06
N GLY A 14 -7.96 -4.73 5.28
CA GLY A 14 -8.65 -3.52 5.72
C GLY A 14 -7.96 -2.21 5.33
N LYS A 15 -6.97 -2.26 4.44
CA LYS A 15 -6.20 -1.07 4.03
C LYS A 15 -7.07 0.04 3.42
N SER A 16 -7.99 -0.32 2.52
CA SER A 16 -8.78 0.69 1.80
C SER A 16 -9.71 1.46 2.75
N THR A 17 -10.28 0.80 3.75
CA THR A 17 -11.09 1.45 4.77
C THR A 17 -10.24 2.41 5.61
N ALA A 18 -9.05 1.98 5.99
CA ALA A 18 -8.12 2.83 6.74
C ALA A 18 -7.63 4.00 5.90
N ALA A 19 -7.42 3.79 4.59
CA ALA A 19 -6.98 4.85 3.68
C ALA A 19 -7.95 6.03 3.69
N GLU A 20 -9.26 5.79 3.65
CA GLU A 20 -10.27 6.86 3.70
C GLU A 20 -10.18 7.67 4.99
N LYS A 21 -10.05 6.99 6.13
CA LYS A 21 -9.91 7.66 7.43
C LYS A 21 -8.64 8.48 7.51
N LEU A 22 -7.53 7.92 7.09
CA LEU A 22 -6.23 8.59 7.13
C LEU A 22 -6.17 9.77 6.17
N ALA A 23 -6.80 9.65 5.00
CA ALA A 23 -6.87 10.74 4.03
C ALA A 23 -7.61 11.94 4.61
N ALA A 24 -8.70 11.70 5.34
CA ALA A 24 -9.44 12.77 6.02
C ALA A 24 -8.61 13.38 7.15
N GLU A 25 -7.96 12.55 7.97
CA GLU A 25 -7.16 12.99 9.12
C GLU A 25 -5.96 13.85 8.70
N TYR A 26 -5.25 13.44 7.64
CA TYR A 26 -4.04 14.12 7.19
C TYR A 26 -4.27 15.08 6.02
N ASN A 27 -5.51 15.25 5.60
CA ASN A 27 -5.85 16.03 4.39
C ASN A 27 -4.98 15.55 3.22
N ALA A 28 -5.00 14.24 2.97
CA ALA A 28 -4.13 13.59 2.01
C ALA A 28 -4.88 13.10 0.78
N VAL A 29 -4.16 12.95 -0.32
CA VAL A 29 -4.68 12.26 -1.50
C VAL A 29 -4.36 10.77 -1.38
N ILE A 30 -5.25 9.91 -1.88
CA ILE A 30 -5.04 8.47 -1.91
C ILE A 30 -4.56 8.08 -3.29
N LEU A 31 -3.40 7.44 -3.35
CA LEU A 31 -2.86 6.85 -4.58
C LEU A 31 -2.90 5.34 -4.43
N SER A 32 -3.68 4.68 -5.28
CA SER A 32 -3.97 3.25 -5.18
C SER A 32 -3.57 2.55 -6.48
N THR A 33 -2.78 1.49 -6.37
CA THR A 33 -2.40 0.68 -7.54
C THR A 33 -3.61 -0.03 -8.15
N ASP A 34 -4.58 -0.43 -7.34
CA ASP A 34 -5.82 -1.03 -7.85
C ASP A 34 -6.64 -0.03 -8.66
N LYS A 35 -6.71 1.23 -8.22
CA LYS A 35 -7.40 2.28 -8.98
C LYS A 35 -6.68 2.58 -10.29
N ILE A 36 -5.34 2.55 -10.28
CA ILE A 36 -4.54 2.71 -11.51
C ILE A 36 -4.85 1.57 -12.48
N ARG A 37 -4.88 0.32 -11.99
CA ARG A 37 -5.25 -0.83 -12.82
C ARG A 37 -6.64 -0.71 -13.40
N ALA A 38 -7.61 -0.29 -12.60
CA ALA A 38 -8.98 -0.08 -13.06
C ALA A 38 -9.05 0.96 -14.17
N ALA A 39 -8.32 2.07 -14.04
CA ALA A 39 -8.28 3.13 -15.03
C ALA A 39 -7.60 2.68 -16.33
N MET A 40 -6.50 1.89 -16.23
CA MET A 40 -5.75 1.42 -17.39
C MET A 40 -6.45 0.30 -18.15
N TYR A 41 -7.05 -0.65 -17.42
CA TYR A 41 -7.52 -1.91 -18.00
C TYR A 41 -9.04 -2.12 -17.87
N GLY A 42 -9.73 -1.20 -17.21
CA GLY A 42 -11.17 -1.34 -16.94
C GLY A 42 -11.51 -2.33 -15.83
N ASN A 43 -10.50 -2.97 -15.24
CA ASN A 43 -10.68 -3.96 -14.18
C ASN A 43 -9.44 -4.00 -13.28
N GLU A 44 -9.62 -3.75 -12.00
CA GLU A 44 -8.52 -3.72 -11.00
C GLU A 44 -7.87 -5.09 -10.76
N LEU A 45 -8.54 -6.20 -11.15
CA LEU A 45 -7.99 -7.55 -11.02
C LEU A 45 -7.00 -7.89 -12.13
N ILE A 46 -6.94 -7.10 -13.19
CA ILE A 46 -5.96 -7.30 -14.25
C ILE A 46 -4.63 -6.76 -13.74
N GLN A 47 -3.64 -7.65 -13.59
CA GLN A 47 -2.33 -7.28 -13.06
C GLN A 47 -1.57 -6.36 -14.01
N GLY A 48 -1.62 -6.64 -15.31
CA GLY A 48 -0.98 -5.84 -16.32
C GLY A 48 0.54 -5.81 -16.21
N ASN A 49 1.15 -4.83 -16.83
CA ASN A 49 2.59 -4.60 -16.78
C ASN A 49 2.92 -3.69 -15.60
N TRP A 50 3.67 -4.21 -14.63
CA TRP A 50 4.04 -3.44 -13.44
C TRP A 50 4.80 -2.15 -13.78
N ALA A 51 5.68 -2.17 -14.79
CA ALA A 51 6.44 -0.98 -15.18
C ALA A 51 5.52 0.16 -15.59
N ASP A 52 4.42 -0.13 -16.27
CA ASP A 52 3.43 0.88 -16.68
C ASP A 52 2.68 1.44 -15.49
N ILE A 53 2.26 0.57 -14.57
CA ILE A 53 1.58 0.95 -13.33
C ILE A 53 2.49 1.81 -12.48
N GLU A 54 3.74 1.39 -12.31
CA GLU A 54 4.74 2.11 -11.53
C GLU A 54 5.00 3.51 -12.11
N ALA A 55 5.08 3.64 -13.42
CA ALA A 55 5.31 4.92 -14.07
C ALA A 55 4.19 5.92 -13.75
N ILE A 56 2.93 5.46 -13.79
CA ILE A 56 1.77 6.29 -13.43
C ILE A 56 1.82 6.66 -11.95
N LEU A 57 2.06 5.68 -11.09
CA LEU A 57 2.14 5.89 -9.64
C LEU A 57 3.20 6.94 -9.31
N TYR A 58 4.40 6.82 -9.87
CA TYR A 58 5.50 7.74 -9.60
C TYR A 58 5.21 9.14 -10.11
N LYS A 59 4.56 9.26 -11.27
CA LYS A 59 4.10 10.55 -11.78
C LYS A 59 3.10 11.19 -10.83
N ASP A 60 2.14 10.42 -10.32
CA ASP A 60 1.13 10.92 -9.38
C ASP A 60 1.76 11.34 -8.05
N ILE A 61 2.75 10.59 -7.55
CA ILE A 61 3.51 10.97 -6.36
C ILE A 61 4.22 12.30 -6.58
N LYS A 62 4.93 12.45 -7.70
CA LYS A 62 5.65 13.70 -8.02
C LYS A 62 4.69 14.89 -8.08
N ASN A 63 3.53 14.72 -8.71
CA ASN A 63 2.54 15.79 -8.82
C ASN A 63 2.01 16.19 -7.43
N ALA A 64 1.73 15.24 -6.57
CA ALA A 64 1.26 15.51 -5.21
C ALA A 64 2.34 16.22 -4.38
N ILE A 65 3.60 15.83 -4.51
CA ILE A 65 4.73 16.49 -3.84
C ILE A 65 4.83 17.94 -4.30
N LYS A 66 4.74 18.19 -5.61
CA LYS A 66 4.77 19.57 -6.17
C LYS A 66 3.64 20.42 -5.64
N ALA A 67 2.48 19.82 -5.43
CA ALA A 67 1.31 20.50 -4.87
C ALA A 67 1.35 20.59 -3.33
N ASN A 68 2.42 20.12 -2.71
CA ASN A 68 2.60 20.07 -1.26
C ASN A 68 1.48 19.33 -0.53
N LYS A 69 1.00 18.24 -1.12
CA LYS A 69 -0.07 17.43 -0.55
C LYS A 69 0.50 16.21 0.15
N ASN A 70 -0.13 15.83 1.26
CA ASN A 70 0.15 14.55 1.89
C ASN A 70 -0.42 13.41 1.04
N ILE A 71 0.18 12.24 1.14
CA ILE A 71 -0.15 11.09 0.28
C ILE A 71 -0.38 9.86 1.14
N ILE A 72 -1.47 9.14 0.85
CA ILE A 72 -1.68 7.78 1.35
C ILE A 72 -1.40 6.85 0.16
N LEU A 73 -0.41 5.96 0.31
CA LEU A 73 -0.13 4.93 -0.69
C LEU A 73 -0.89 3.66 -0.32
N ASP A 74 -1.94 3.38 -1.07
CA ASP A 74 -2.81 2.21 -0.84
C ASP A 74 -2.46 1.10 -1.81
N SER A 75 -1.59 0.20 -1.35
CA SER A 75 -1.18 -1.01 -2.05
C SER A 75 -0.73 -2.01 -0.99
N THR A 76 -0.41 -3.24 -1.39
CA THR A 76 0.04 -4.26 -0.44
C THR A 76 1.42 -3.96 0.13
N HIS A 77 2.33 -3.43 -0.68
CA HIS A 77 3.72 -3.15 -0.31
C HIS A 77 4.39 -4.34 0.40
N TYR A 78 4.01 -5.56 0.00
CA TYR A 78 4.45 -6.76 0.69
C TYR A 78 5.91 -7.12 0.41
N LYS A 79 6.47 -6.63 -0.69
CA LYS A 79 7.89 -6.86 -1.02
C LYS A 79 8.75 -5.73 -0.49
N LYS A 80 9.80 -6.10 0.23
CA LYS A 80 10.77 -5.14 0.75
C LYS A 80 11.39 -4.29 -0.37
N GLU A 81 11.65 -4.89 -1.52
CA GLU A 81 12.25 -4.21 -2.69
C GLU A 81 11.35 -3.09 -3.22
N TYR A 82 10.04 -3.31 -3.24
CA TYR A 82 9.07 -2.29 -3.68
C TYR A 82 9.05 -1.10 -2.71
N ARG A 83 9.05 -1.37 -1.41
CA ARG A 83 9.11 -0.32 -0.40
C ARG A 83 10.39 0.49 -0.50
N ALA A 84 11.52 -0.22 -0.60
CA ALA A 84 12.85 0.40 -0.70
C ALA A 84 12.96 1.31 -1.91
N LYS A 85 12.42 0.91 -3.05
CA LYS A 85 12.47 1.69 -4.28
C LYS A 85 11.70 3.00 -4.16
N ILE A 86 10.51 2.96 -3.58
CA ILE A 86 9.69 4.15 -3.36
C ILE A 86 10.40 5.11 -2.40
N ILE A 87 10.89 4.60 -1.29
CA ILE A 87 11.58 5.42 -0.28
C ILE A 87 12.83 6.04 -0.89
N LYS A 88 13.63 5.27 -1.62
CA LYS A 88 14.85 5.76 -2.28
C LYS A 88 14.55 6.92 -3.21
N ASN A 89 13.47 6.83 -3.99
CA ASN A 89 13.14 7.85 -4.98
C ASN A 89 12.57 9.14 -4.36
N PHE A 90 11.91 9.06 -3.21
CA PHE A 90 11.13 10.18 -2.70
C PHE A 90 11.50 10.65 -1.29
N SER A 91 12.35 9.94 -0.55
CA SER A 91 12.71 10.33 0.83
C SER A 91 13.40 11.69 0.93
N LYS A 92 14.02 12.15 -0.15
CA LYS A 92 14.62 13.48 -0.22
C LYS A 92 13.57 14.59 -0.14
N TYR A 93 12.34 14.30 -0.58
CA TYR A 93 11.28 15.30 -0.70
C TYR A 93 10.15 15.12 0.31
N SER A 94 10.03 13.94 0.90
CA SER A 94 8.88 13.58 1.73
C SER A 94 9.31 12.78 2.95
N GLU A 95 8.53 12.93 4.02
CA GLU A 95 8.69 12.14 5.23
C GLU A 95 7.83 10.88 5.13
N PHE A 96 8.45 9.71 5.30
CA PHE A 96 7.76 8.42 5.21
C PHE A 96 7.37 7.89 6.57
N SER A 97 6.13 7.41 6.67
CA SER A 97 5.67 6.58 7.78
C SER A 97 4.81 5.44 7.23
N ALA A 98 4.57 4.43 8.04
CA ALA A 98 3.83 3.25 7.62
C ALA A 98 2.76 2.86 8.62
N TYR A 99 1.66 2.29 8.09
CA TYR A 99 0.67 1.56 8.88
C TYR A 99 0.74 0.11 8.41
N PHE A 100 1.09 -0.79 9.32
CA PHE A 100 1.28 -2.21 9.03
C PHE A 100 0.07 -3.00 9.54
N PHE A 101 -0.68 -3.58 8.61
CA PHE A 101 -1.89 -4.37 8.88
C PHE A 101 -1.47 -5.83 9.12
N ASN A 102 -1.05 -6.11 10.35
CA ASN A 102 -0.47 -7.40 10.74
C ASN A 102 -1.54 -8.30 11.38
N TYR A 103 -2.49 -8.76 10.55
CA TYR A 103 -3.55 -9.65 11.02
C TYR A 103 -3.16 -11.12 10.84
N PRO A 104 -3.66 -12.05 11.70
CA PRO A 104 -3.47 -13.48 11.49
C PRO A 104 -4.02 -13.92 10.14
N PHE A 105 -3.41 -14.95 9.56
CA PHE A 105 -3.79 -15.41 8.22
C PHE A 105 -5.26 -15.88 8.15
N ASN A 106 -5.74 -16.55 9.19
CA ASN A 106 -7.12 -17.01 9.23
C ASN A 106 -8.14 -15.85 9.15
N ILE A 107 -7.84 -14.71 9.74
CA ILE A 107 -8.67 -13.50 9.66
C ILE A 107 -8.69 -12.96 8.23
N VAL A 108 -7.52 -12.85 7.62
CA VAL A 108 -7.39 -12.33 6.26
C VAL A 108 -8.04 -13.27 5.25
N TYR A 109 -7.82 -14.57 5.40
CA TYR A 109 -8.43 -15.58 4.55
C TYR A 109 -9.96 -15.54 4.63
N ASP A 110 -10.52 -15.47 5.84
CA ASP A 110 -11.95 -15.38 6.06
C ASP A 110 -12.56 -14.13 5.41
N ARG A 111 -11.90 -12.99 5.56
CA ARG A 111 -12.33 -11.75 4.92
C ARG A 111 -12.26 -11.84 3.40
N ASN A 112 -11.22 -12.49 2.87
CA ASN A 112 -11.03 -12.62 1.42
C ASN A 112 -12.15 -13.43 0.78
N ILE A 113 -12.56 -14.54 1.39
CA ILE A 113 -13.63 -15.38 0.82
C ILE A 113 -14.99 -14.71 0.86
N LYS A 114 -15.18 -13.70 1.71
CA LYS A 114 -16.43 -12.93 1.82
C LYS A 114 -16.49 -11.74 0.88
N ARG A 115 -15.40 -11.41 0.20
CA ARG A 115 -15.35 -10.26 -0.71
C ARG A 115 -15.96 -10.62 -2.05
N PRO A 116 -16.65 -9.65 -2.72
CA PRO A 116 -17.07 -9.85 -4.12
C PRO A 116 -15.89 -10.11 -5.04
N ARG A 117 -14.74 -9.47 -4.75
CA ARG A 117 -13.49 -9.59 -5.49
C ARG A 117 -12.50 -10.37 -4.66
N LYS A 118 -12.37 -11.65 -4.95
CA LYS A 118 -11.51 -12.55 -4.19
C LYS A 118 -10.15 -12.69 -4.85
N VAL A 119 -9.10 -12.67 -4.03
CA VAL A 119 -7.75 -13.02 -4.47
C VAL A 119 -7.59 -14.53 -4.35
N PRO A 120 -7.02 -15.22 -5.34
CA PRO A 120 -6.79 -16.66 -5.25
C PRO A 120 -5.98 -17.04 -4.01
N PHE A 121 -6.31 -18.16 -3.38
CA PHE A 121 -5.68 -18.59 -2.14
C PHE A 121 -4.15 -18.65 -2.25
N LYS A 122 -3.62 -19.22 -3.33
CA LYS A 122 -2.18 -19.36 -3.51
C LYS A 122 -1.47 -18.01 -3.54
N VAL A 123 -2.10 -17.01 -4.17
CA VAL A 123 -1.56 -15.66 -4.26
C VAL A 123 -1.57 -15.00 -2.89
N LEU A 124 -2.69 -15.08 -2.18
CA LEU A 124 -2.83 -14.52 -0.83
C LEU A 124 -1.82 -15.14 0.13
N ALA A 125 -1.70 -16.46 0.11
CA ALA A 125 -0.77 -17.19 0.98
C ALA A 125 0.69 -16.83 0.69
N ALA A 126 1.06 -16.70 -0.59
CA ALA A 126 2.41 -16.32 -0.99
C ALA A 126 2.76 -14.89 -0.53
N MET A 127 1.86 -13.96 -0.72
CA MET A 127 2.05 -12.58 -0.26
C MET A 127 2.18 -12.50 1.26
N TYR A 128 1.33 -13.24 1.96
CA TYR A 128 1.35 -13.28 3.43
C TYR A 128 2.68 -13.82 3.96
N LYS A 129 3.15 -14.93 3.37
CA LYS A 129 4.43 -15.54 3.75
C LYS A 129 5.60 -14.59 3.51
N GLU A 130 5.63 -13.94 2.35
CA GLU A 130 6.71 -13.01 2.01
C GLU A 130 6.72 -11.82 2.96
N LEU A 131 5.56 -11.25 3.28
CA LEU A 131 5.46 -10.13 4.20
C LEU A 131 5.89 -10.52 5.62
N ARG A 132 5.57 -11.73 6.07
CA ARG A 132 6.04 -12.21 7.38
C ARG A 132 7.54 -12.44 7.41
N THR A 133 8.14 -12.81 6.30
CA THR A 133 9.59 -13.00 6.18
C THR A 133 10.33 -11.66 6.21
N ALA A 134 9.76 -10.63 5.57
CA ALA A 134 10.36 -9.31 5.48
C ALA A 134 9.35 -8.21 5.86
N PRO A 135 8.94 -8.14 7.14
CA PRO A 135 8.02 -7.10 7.59
C PRO A 135 8.68 -5.73 7.52
N PRO A 136 7.89 -4.64 7.51
CA PRO A 136 8.46 -3.30 7.48
C PRO A 136 9.27 -3.01 8.73
N LEU A 137 10.41 -2.34 8.56
CA LEU A 137 11.33 -1.96 9.63
C LEU A 137 11.63 -0.47 9.57
N LEU A 138 11.83 0.16 10.71
CA LEU A 138 12.23 1.57 10.76
C LEU A 138 13.51 1.84 9.97
N SER A 139 14.42 0.88 9.94
CA SER A 139 15.68 0.98 9.19
C SER A 139 15.49 1.11 7.67
N GLU A 140 14.30 0.83 7.16
CA GLU A 140 13.99 1.03 5.74
C GLU A 140 13.83 2.51 5.39
N GLY A 141 13.67 3.40 6.36
CA GLY A 141 13.52 4.83 6.14
C GLY A 141 12.20 5.40 6.65
N PHE A 142 11.43 4.63 7.42
CA PHE A 142 10.20 5.09 8.04
C PHE A 142 10.49 5.84 9.33
N LYS A 143 9.87 7.00 9.50
CA LYS A 143 9.92 7.73 10.77
C LYS A 143 9.15 7.00 11.85
N SER A 144 8.05 6.37 11.49
CA SER A 144 7.23 5.57 12.40
C SER A 144 6.55 4.44 11.67
N ILE A 145 6.26 3.35 12.39
CA ILE A 145 5.46 2.23 11.91
C ILE A 145 4.41 1.95 12.96
N LYS A 146 3.14 2.15 12.59
CA LYS A 146 2.02 1.84 13.46
C LYS A 146 1.45 0.49 13.06
N LYS A 147 1.47 -0.47 13.98
CA LYS A 147 0.94 -1.81 13.73
C LYS A 147 -0.55 -1.83 14.03
N MET A 148 -1.32 -2.37 13.10
CA MET A 148 -2.75 -2.58 13.24
C MET A 148 -2.99 -4.07 13.51
N TYR A 149 -3.76 -4.37 14.54
CA TYR A 149 -4.06 -5.74 14.93
C TYR A 149 -5.56 -5.98 14.90
N ALA A 150 -5.96 -7.25 14.70
CA ALA A 150 -7.33 -7.65 14.87
C ALA A 150 -7.71 -7.52 16.34
N SER A 151 -8.80 -6.85 16.62
CA SER A 151 -9.38 -6.77 17.95
C SER A 151 -10.12 -8.05 18.33
#